data_a74c4badb39f8e8607c97b4d2ad21c67
#
_entry.id   a74c4badb39f8e8607c97b4d2ad21c67
#
_cell.length_a   1.000
_cell.length_b   1.000
_cell.length_c   1.000
_cell.angle_alpha   90.00
_cell.angle_beta   90.00
_cell.angle_gamma   90.00
#
_symmetry.space_group_name_H-M   'P 1'
#
loop_
_entity.id
_entity.type
_entity.pdbx_description
1 polymer ?
#
loop_
_entity_poly.entity_id
_entity_poly.type
_entity_poly.pdbx_seq_one_letter_code
_entity_poly.pdbx_strand_id
1 'polypeptide(L)'
;MIAVMGAAGNVGGKVADLLLGQGQPVRVLEHRRSLEDLGRRGAEAVTGDLTDAGEVGVLLKDVTAALVVLPDVVTEPEFTATRSRMSRVIADALAGSGVGHVVALSTTAAGHPGAAGPAAGLRELEQRLSGLQDRSVLVLRSPFYMENLLAGIPLIRSQGINGSAIDADLGLPVIATRDVAREAAERLARRDFGGHGVRLLAGPEDVTMRAATRALGERLGLPEVPYVQFPAAGVREALRGFGMSAEAAAEMVELQLAIGGRRPFAGLRQTADVTGPTRLAELLAEAVT
;
A
#
# COMPACT_ATOMS: atom_id res chain seq x y z
N MET A 1 -11.84 13.74 15.41
CA MET A 1 -11.80 12.31 15.06
C MET A 1 -11.12 12.16 13.71
N ILE A 2 -10.22 11.17 13.58
CA ILE A 2 -9.55 10.82 12.33
C ILE A 2 -9.98 9.39 11.96
N ALA A 3 -10.52 9.19 10.76
CA ALA A 3 -10.84 7.85 10.26
C ALA A 3 -9.64 7.21 9.57
N VAL A 4 -9.41 5.92 9.79
CA VAL A 4 -8.33 5.17 9.15
C VAL A 4 -8.92 3.93 8.47
N MET A 5 -8.94 3.95 7.13
CA MET A 5 -9.25 2.77 6.33
C MET A 5 -8.00 1.88 6.24
N GLY A 6 -8.21 0.59 6.12
CA GLY A 6 -7.10 -0.37 5.99
C GLY A 6 -6.22 -0.52 7.23
N ALA A 7 -6.76 -0.30 8.44
CA ALA A 7 -6.04 -0.40 9.71
C ALA A 7 -5.48 -1.81 10.00
N ALA A 8 -6.00 -2.85 9.37
CA ALA A 8 -5.45 -4.21 9.43
C ALA A 8 -4.22 -4.43 8.52
N GLY A 9 -3.88 -3.45 7.68
CA GLY A 9 -2.77 -3.51 6.72
C GLY A 9 -1.48 -2.89 7.23
N ASN A 10 -0.41 -3.08 6.45
CA ASN A 10 0.95 -2.67 6.81
C ASN A 10 1.13 -1.16 7.02
N VAL A 11 0.44 -0.31 6.27
CA VAL A 11 0.53 1.15 6.43
C VAL A 11 -0.57 1.67 7.35
N GLY A 12 -1.83 1.29 7.11
CA GLY A 12 -2.97 1.80 7.89
C GLY A 12 -2.86 1.53 9.39
N GLY A 13 -2.40 0.31 9.77
CA GLY A 13 -2.16 -0.03 11.18
C GLY A 13 -1.12 0.87 11.83
N LYS A 14 0.02 1.09 11.14
CA LYS A 14 1.08 1.99 11.63
C LYS A 14 0.60 3.45 11.72
N VAL A 15 -0.25 3.90 10.79
CA VAL A 15 -0.85 5.25 10.86
C VAL A 15 -1.75 5.37 12.08
N ALA A 16 -2.62 4.38 12.31
CA ALA A 16 -3.49 4.36 13.50
C ALA A 16 -2.66 4.40 14.80
N ASP A 17 -1.61 3.59 14.88
CA ASP A 17 -0.69 3.55 16.01
C ASP A 17 -0.01 4.89 16.28
N LEU A 18 0.51 5.54 15.24
CA LEU A 18 1.18 6.84 15.35
C LEU A 18 0.19 7.93 15.80
N LEU A 19 -1.01 7.96 15.25
CA LEU A 19 -2.04 8.92 15.62
C LEU A 19 -2.49 8.74 17.08
N LEU A 20 -2.74 7.50 17.52
CA LEU A 20 -3.08 7.18 18.91
C LEU A 20 -1.95 7.58 19.87
N GLY A 21 -0.70 7.29 19.49
CA GLY A 21 0.48 7.70 20.26
C GLY A 21 0.64 9.21 20.41
N GLN A 22 0.05 9.99 19.50
CA GLN A 22 -0.03 11.45 19.55
C GLN A 22 -1.28 11.99 20.27
N GLY A 23 -2.09 11.10 20.89
CA GLY A 23 -3.33 11.47 21.56
C GLY A 23 -4.46 11.88 20.62
N GLN A 24 -4.38 11.57 19.32
CA GLN A 24 -5.45 11.86 18.38
C GLN A 24 -6.59 10.85 18.54
N PRO A 25 -7.86 11.28 18.51
CA PRO A 25 -8.98 10.35 18.49
C PRO A 25 -9.07 9.67 17.11
N VAL A 26 -8.98 8.35 17.09
CA VAL A 26 -8.93 7.53 15.87
C VAL A 26 -10.12 6.59 15.81
N ARG A 27 -10.77 6.52 14.65
CA ARG A 27 -11.76 5.49 14.31
C ARG A 27 -11.23 4.62 13.18
N VAL A 28 -11.37 3.29 13.30
CA VAL A 28 -10.87 2.31 12.34
C VAL A 28 -12.01 1.43 11.83
N LEU A 29 -11.91 0.99 10.58
CA LEU A 29 -12.84 0.03 10.00
C LEU A 29 -12.30 -1.39 10.16
N GLU A 30 -13.06 -2.24 10.83
CA GLU A 30 -12.82 -3.68 10.98
C GLU A 30 -13.72 -4.43 9.99
N HIS A 31 -13.13 -5.28 9.15
CA HIS A 31 -13.88 -6.10 8.22
C HIS A 31 -13.76 -7.59 8.55
N ARG A 32 -12.63 -8.21 8.22
CA ARG A 32 -12.39 -9.65 8.40
C ARG A 32 -11.35 -9.97 9.47
N ARG A 33 -10.62 -8.98 9.96
CA ARG A 33 -9.55 -9.14 10.95
C ARG A 33 -9.88 -8.27 12.15
N SER A 34 -9.88 -8.88 13.34
CA SER A 34 -10.07 -8.14 14.58
C SER A 34 -9.00 -7.07 14.79
N LEU A 35 -9.43 -5.90 15.23
CA LEU A 35 -8.60 -4.76 15.57
C LEU A 35 -8.58 -4.50 17.08
N GLU A 36 -8.75 -5.57 17.89
CA GLU A 36 -8.79 -5.50 19.35
C GLU A 36 -7.57 -4.77 19.95
N ASP A 37 -6.37 -4.96 19.37
CA ASP A 37 -5.17 -4.28 19.84
C ASP A 37 -5.28 -2.76 19.69
N LEU A 38 -5.80 -2.28 18.56
CA LEU A 38 -6.05 -0.86 18.35
C LEU A 38 -7.16 -0.37 19.27
N GLY A 39 -8.20 -1.17 19.51
CA GLY A 39 -9.27 -0.89 20.46
C GLY A 39 -8.74 -0.74 21.90
N ARG A 40 -7.88 -1.65 22.36
CA ARG A 40 -7.21 -1.54 23.67
C ARG A 40 -6.34 -0.28 23.81
N ARG A 41 -5.84 0.24 22.70
CA ARG A 41 -5.05 1.48 22.64
C ARG A 41 -5.89 2.74 22.46
N GLY A 42 -7.22 2.61 22.46
CA GLY A 42 -8.16 3.72 22.45
C GLY A 42 -8.75 4.06 21.07
N ALA A 43 -8.55 3.24 20.05
CA ALA A 43 -9.26 3.40 18.78
C ALA A 43 -10.73 3.00 18.92
N GLU A 44 -11.62 3.75 18.31
CA GLU A 44 -13.00 3.34 18.09
C GLU A 44 -13.04 2.40 16.88
N ALA A 45 -13.34 1.13 17.10
CA ALA A 45 -13.49 0.16 16.02
C ALA A 45 -14.95 0.09 15.57
N VAL A 46 -15.18 0.23 14.26
CA VAL A 46 -16.48 0.00 13.63
C VAL A 46 -16.35 -1.16 12.65
N THR A 47 -17.32 -2.07 12.67
CA THR A 47 -17.36 -3.19 11.72
C THR A 47 -17.98 -2.70 10.42
N GLY A 48 -17.38 -3.10 9.28
CA GLY A 48 -17.95 -2.76 8.00
C GLY A 48 -17.12 -3.19 6.79
N ASP A 49 -17.73 -3.01 5.63
CA ASP A 49 -17.17 -3.31 4.31
C ASP A 49 -17.06 -2.01 3.49
N LEU A 50 -15.93 -1.82 2.83
CA LEU A 50 -15.71 -0.65 1.96
C LEU A 50 -16.58 -0.68 0.68
N THR A 51 -17.30 -1.75 0.42
CA THR A 51 -18.31 -1.83 -0.65
C THR A 51 -19.71 -1.41 -0.21
N ASP A 52 -19.94 -1.19 1.10
CA ASP A 52 -21.20 -0.76 1.68
C ASP A 52 -21.17 0.74 2.03
N ALA A 53 -22.03 1.52 1.40
CA ALA A 53 -22.08 2.97 1.60
C ALA A 53 -22.54 3.38 3.01
N GLY A 54 -23.43 2.59 3.64
CA GLY A 54 -23.91 2.85 4.99
C GLY A 54 -22.81 2.64 6.03
N GLU A 55 -22.03 1.57 5.88
CA GLU A 55 -20.95 1.23 6.79
C GLU A 55 -19.76 2.20 6.64
N VAL A 56 -19.42 2.61 5.41
CA VAL A 56 -18.46 3.69 5.19
C VAL A 56 -18.98 5.02 5.74
N GLY A 57 -20.29 5.29 5.64
CA GLY A 57 -20.93 6.44 6.26
C GLY A 57 -20.79 6.47 7.78
N VAL A 58 -20.90 5.31 8.45
CA VAL A 58 -20.67 5.18 9.91
C VAL A 58 -19.21 5.48 10.25
N LEU A 59 -18.26 4.95 9.48
CA LEU A 59 -16.83 5.25 9.66
C LEU A 59 -16.56 6.76 9.62
N LEU A 60 -17.18 7.48 8.69
CA LEU A 60 -16.92 8.90 8.43
C LEU A 60 -17.78 9.87 9.25
N LYS A 61 -18.69 9.38 10.08
CA LYS A 61 -19.56 10.21 10.91
C LYS A 61 -18.72 10.99 11.94
N ASP A 62 -18.92 12.31 11.99
CA ASP A 62 -18.23 13.23 12.90
C ASP A 62 -16.68 13.20 12.79
N VAL A 63 -16.18 12.85 11.61
CA VAL A 63 -14.76 12.78 11.27
C VAL A 63 -14.32 14.05 10.56
N THR A 64 -13.15 14.58 10.90
CA THR A 64 -12.58 15.79 10.30
C THR A 64 -11.47 15.51 9.30
N ALA A 65 -10.80 14.37 9.43
CA ALA A 65 -9.76 13.93 8.50
C ALA A 65 -9.82 12.40 8.30
N ALA A 66 -9.44 11.91 7.11
CA ALA A 66 -9.48 10.48 6.80
C ALA A 66 -8.25 10.01 6.05
N LEU A 67 -7.72 8.83 6.44
CA LEU A 67 -6.83 8.03 5.61
C LEU A 67 -7.66 7.13 4.70
N VAL A 68 -7.45 7.26 3.41
CA VAL A 68 -8.06 6.39 2.40
C VAL A 68 -7.03 5.37 1.92
N VAL A 69 -7.35 4.10 2.09
CA VAL A 69 -6.59 2.96 1.58
C VAL A 69 -7.54 2.10 0.77
N LEU A 70 -7.19 1.81 -0.47
CA LEU A 70 -7.90 0.84 -1.30
C LEU A 70 -7.21 -0.52 -1.16
N PRO A 71 -7.80 -1.48 -0.43
CA PRO A 71 -7.15 -2.76 -0.18
C PRO A 71 -7.07 -3.63 -1.43
N ASP A 72 -6.05 -4.48 -1.48
CA ASP A 72 -5.94 -5.53 -2.48
C ASP A 72 -6.73 -6.76 -2.00
N VAL A 73 -7.96 -6.89 -2.47
CA VAL A 73 -8.89 -7.99 -2.14
C VAL A 73 -8.59 -9.21 -3.01
N VAL A 74 -7.39 -9.73 -2.90
CA VAL A 74 -6.82 -10.73 -3.84
C VAL A 74 -7.57 -12.06 -3.92
N THR A 75 -8.44 -12.35 -2.96
CA THR A 75 -9.27 -13.57 -2.96
C THR A 75 -10.61 -13.37 -3.67
N GLU A 76 -11.00 -12.12 -3.94
CA GLU A 76 -12.27 -11.81 -4.60
C GLU A 76 -12.22 -12.22 -6.08
N PRO A 77 -13.20 -13.00 -6.58
CA PRO A 77 -13.23 -13.42 -7.99
C PRO A 77 -13.26 -12.25 -8.98
N GLU A 78 -14.02 -11.20 -8.65
CA GLU A 78 -14.14 -9.95 -9.41
C GLU A 78 -13.24 -8.86 -8.81
N PHE A 79 -11.94 -9.10 -8.80
CA PHE A 79 -10.94 -8.24 -8.14
C PHE A 79 -11.05 -6.77 -8.58
N THR A 80 -11.03 -6.52 -9.89
CA THR A 80 -11.08 -5.17 -10.46
C THR A 80 -12.41 -4.49 -10.19
N ALA A 81 -13.52 -5.19 -10.42
CA ALA A 81 -14.86 -4.65 -10.20
C ALA A 81 -15.14 -4.36 -8.73
N THR A 82 -14.66 -5.20 -7.81
CA THR A 82 -14.79 -4.98 -6.36
C THR A 82 -14.01 -3.74 -5.93
N ARG A 83 -12.78 -3.56 -6.40
CA ARG A 83 -11.97 -2.37 -6.08
C ARG A 83 -12.56 -1.09 -6.69
N SER A 84 -13.10 -1.15 -7.90
CA SER A 84 -13.81 -0.03 -8.51
C SER A 84 -15.06 0.35 -7.71
N ARG A 85 -15.81 -0.64 -7.21
CA ARG A 85 -16.95 -0.42 -6.30
C ARG A 85 -16.52 0.26 -5.00
N MET A 86 -15.49 -0.25 -4.33
CA MET A 86 -14.92 0.35 -3.13
C MET A 86 -14.51 1.81 -3.38
N SER A 87 -13.78 2.05 -4.46
CA SER A 87 -13.32 3.39 -4.85
C SER A 87 -14.47 4.39 -5.01
N ARG A 88 -15.57 3.95 -5.64
CA ARG A 88 -16.79 4.76 -5.79
C ARG A 88 -17.46 5.02 -4.46
N VAL A 89 -17.71 3.97 -3.66
CA VAL A 89 -18.37 4.09 -2.35
C VAL A 89 -17.59 5.03 -1.43
N ILE A 90 -16.27 4.90 -1.38
CA ILE A 90 -15.41 5.77 -0.59
C ILE A 90 -15.53 7.24 -1.04
N ALA A 91 -15.44 7.49 -2.34
CA ALA A 91 -15.53 8.86 -2.87
C ALA A 91 -16.91 9.50 -2.61
N ASP A 92 -18.00 8.74 -2.86
CA ASP A 92 -19.37 9.20 -2.63
C ASP A 92 -19.64 9.47 -1.14
N ALA A 93 -19.16 8.59 -0.24
CA ALA A 93 -19.29 8.78 1.20
C ALA A 93 -18.48 9.99 1.70
N LEU A 94 -17.28 10.22 1.18
CA LEU A 94 -16.49 11.42 1.48
C LEU A 94 -17.20 12.69 1.00
N ALA A 95 -17.79 12.70 -0.19
CA ALA A 95 -18.54 13.82 -0.71
C ALA A 95 -19.73 14.19 0.19
N GLY A 96 -20.44 13.21 0.73
CA GLY A 96 -21.57 13.38 1.64
C GLY A 96 -21.19 13.61 3.11
N SER A 97 -19.91 13.56 3.48
CA SER A 97 -19.43 13.65 4.87
C SER A 97 -18.96 15.05 5.25
N GLY A 98 -18.65 15.25 6.56
CA GLY A 98 -17.98 16.44 7.10
C GLY A 98 -16.45 16.42 7.02
N VAL A 99 -15.85 15.41 6.36
CA VAL A 99 -14.39 15.24 6.27
C VAL A 99 -13.80 16.38 5.42
N GLY A 100 -12.96 17.21 6.03
CA GLY A 100 -12.31 18.35 5.35
C GLY A 100 -10.94 17.99 4.74
N HIS A 101 -10.24 17.01 5.31
CA HIS A 101 -8.89 16.62 4.88
C HIS A 101 -8.80 15.13 4.61
N VAL A 102 -8.33 14.77 3.44
CA VAL A 102 -8.17 13.37 2.99
C VAL A 102 -6.72 13.12 2.63
N VAL A 103 -6.10 12.12 3.23
CA VAL A 103 -4.83 11.55 2.77
C VAL A 103 -5.12 10.21 2.11
N ALA A 104 -4.77 10.06 0.83
CA ALA A 104 -4.97 8.83 0.09
C ALA A 104 -3.65 8.13 -0.22
N LEU A 105 -3.54 6.84 0.09
CA LEU A 105 -2.40 6.05 -0.31
C LEU A 105 -2.54 5.61 -1.76
N SER A 106 -1.50 5.82 -2.54
CA SER A 106 -1.42 5.43 -3.93
C SER A 106 -0.01 4.92 -4.28
N THR A 107 0.22 4.66 -5.53
CA THR A 107 1.52 4.23 -6.06
C THR A 107 2.02 5.17 -7.13
N THR A 108 3.33 5.30 -7.25
CA THR A 108 3.95 6.04 -8.37
C THR A 108 3.50 5.48 -9.72
N ALA A 109 3.25 4.17 -9.81
CA ALA A 109 2.75 3.52 -11.03
C ALA A 109 1.36 4.03 -11.45
N ALA A 110 0.50 4.46 -10.52
CA ALA A 110 -0.82 5.04 -10.82
C ALA A 110 -0.73 6.36 -11.58
N GLY A 111 0.35 7.12 -11.39
CA GLY A 111 0.63 8.36 -12.13
C GLY A 111 1.05 8.14 -13.58
N HIS A 112 1.45 6.93 -13.95
CA HIS A 112 1.90 6.63 -15.29
C HIS A 112 0.70 6.41 -16.24
N PRO A 113 0.70 6.94 -17.49
CA PRO A 113 -0.42 6.79 -18.43
C PRO A 113 -0.83 5.35 -18.71
N GLY A 114 0.12 4.41 -18.60
CA GLY A 114 -0.10 2.97 -18.77
C GLY A 114 -0.15 2.23 -17.42
N ALA A 115 -0.75 2.81 -16.38
CA ALA A 115 -0.99 2.11 -15.12
C ALA A 115 -1.66 0.76 -15.38
N ALA A 116 -1.10 -0.31 -14.82
CA ALA A 116 -1.53 -1.69 -15.05
C ALA A 116 -1.73 -2.41 -13.72
N GLY A 117 -2.52 -3.47 -13.74
CA GLY A 117 -2.81 -4.25 -12.56
C GLY A 117 -3.44 -3.41 -11.44
N PRO A 118 -3.11 -3.69 -10.18
CA PRO A 118 -3.63 -2.94 -9.03
C PRO A 118 -3.42 -1.42 -9.10
N ALA A 119 -2.41 -0.94 -9.84
CA ALA A 119 -2.15 0.49 -10.00
C ALA A 119 -3.24 1.20 -10.81
N ALA A 120 -3.92 0.50 -11.72
CA ALA A 120 -5.06 1.05 -12.47
C ALA A 120 -6.23 1.39 -11.53
N GLY A 121 -6.54 0.52 -10.56
CA GLY A 121 -7.56 0.79 -9.55
C GLY A 121 -7.22 1.97 -8.62
N LEU A 122 -5.93 2.14 -8.28
CA LEU A 122 -5.49 3.31 -7.53
C LEU A 122 -5.59 4.60 -8.34
N ARG A 123 -5.28 4.54 -9.64
CA ARG A 123 -5.49 5.67 -10.56
C ARG A 123 -6.98 6.06 -10.62
N GLU A 124 -7.88 5.09 -10.69
CA GLU A 124 -9.33 5.34 -10.65
C GLU A 124 -9.74 6.02 -9.34
N LEU A 125 -9.24 5.55 -8.19
CA LEU A 125 -9.47 6.19 -6.89
C LEU A 125 -9.00 7.65 -6.89
N GLU A 126 -7.78 7.93 -7.36
CA GLU A 126 -7.25 9.29 -7.46
C GLU A 126 -8.16 10.20 -8.30
N GLN A 127 -8.64 9.69 -9.45
CA GLN A 127 -9.56 10.43 -10.33
C GLN A 127 -10.88 10.75 -9.63
N ARG A 128 -11.45 9.80 -8.88
CA ARG A 128 -12.68 10.03 -8.10
C ARG A 128 -12.47 11.05 -6.99
N LEU A 129 -11.36 10.93 -6.24
CA LEU A 129 -11.02 11.87 -5.18
C LEU A 129 -10.75 13.29 -5.70
N SER A 130 -10.21 13.44 -6.92
CA SER A 130 -10.01 14.75 -7.54
C SER A 130 -11.33 15.50 -7.85
N GLY A 131 -12.45 14.81 -7.86
CA GLY A 131 -13.78 15.40 -7.98
C GLY A 131 -14.34 16.03 -6.70
N LEU A 132 -13.68 15.88 -5.55
CA LEU A 132 -14.11 16.40 -4.24
C LEU A 132 -13.76 17.89 -4.10
N GLN A 133 -14.56 18.78 -4.69
CA GLN A 133 -14.24 20.21 -4.86
C GLN A 133 -13.98 20.97 -3.54
N ASP A 134 -14.73 20.68 -2.48
CA ASP A 134 -14.67 21.39 -1.20
C ASP A 134 -13.82 20.66 -0.14
N ARG A 135 -12.88 19.83 -0.56
CA ARG A 135 -12.03 19.04 0.31
C ARG A 135 -10.56 19.26 0.00
N SER A 136 -9.74 19.19 1.03
CA SER A 136 -8.29 19.10 0.86
C SER A 136 -7.90 17.63 0.69
N VAL A 137 -7.36 17.27 -0.47
CA VAL A 137 -6.97 15.90 -0.80
C VAL A 137 -5.47 15.85 -1.08
N LEU A 138 -4.74 15.06 -0.32
CA LEU A 138 -3.32 14.77 -0.54
C LEU A 138 -3.13 13.30 -0.91
N VAL A 139 -2.70 13.05 -2.14
CA VAL A 139 -2.34 11.71 -2.61
C VAL A 139 -0.86 11.44 -2.32
N LEU A 140 -0.56 10.40 -1.58
CA LEU A 140 0.80 9.93 -1.33
C LEU A 140 1.11 8.78 -2.30
N ARG A 141 1.92 9.05 -3.31
CA ARG A 141 2.36 8.04 -4.27
C ARG A 141 3.69 7.44 -3.83
N SER A 142 3.64 6.18 -3.43
CA SER A 142 4.79 5.40 -2.99
C SER A 142 5.33 4.50 -4.10
N PRO A 143 6.64 4.22 -4.13
CA PRO A 143 7.21 3.17 -4.97
C PRO A 143 6.94 1.78 -4.36
N PHE A 144 7.80 0.82 -4.66
CA PHE A 144 7.71 -0.54 -4.15
C PHE A 144 7.97 -0.58 -2.63
N TYR A 145 7.06 -1.19 -1.87
CA TYR A 145 7.25 -1.35 -0.42
C TYR A 145 8.32 -2.40 -0.13
N MET A 146 9.27 -2.08 0.74
CA MET A 146 10.34 -3.00 1.17
C MET A 146 9.77 -4.29 1.77
N GLU A 147 8.65 -4.19 2.49
CA GLU A 147 7.98 -5.33 3.11
C GLU A 147 7.48 -6.37 2.10
N ASN A 148 7.23 -5.97 0.84
CA ASN A 148 6.86 -6.92 -0.21
C ASN A 148 8.00 -7.90 -0.54
N LEU A 149 9.25 -7.54 -0.26
CA LEU A 149 10.40 -8.42 -0.45
C LEU A 149 10.36 -9.62 0.51
N LEU A 150 9.74 -9.46 1.69
CA LEU A 150 9.60 -10.54 2.68
C LEU A 150 8.73 -11.70 2.19
N ALA A 151 7.88 -11.47 1.19
CA ALA A 151 7.05 -12.51 0.58
C ALA A 151 7.87 -13.65 -0.07
N GLY A 152 9.16 -13.42 -0.36
CA GLY A 152 10.08 -14.45 -0.86
C GLY A 152 10.57 -15.46 0.21
N ILE A 153 10.44 -15.13 1.51
CA ILE A 153 10.98 -15.96 2.60
C ILE A 153 10.47 -17.42 2.57
N PRO A 154 9.18 -17.70 2.37
CA PRO A 154 8.71 -19.09 2.31
C PRO A 154 9.35 -19.88 1.17
N LEU A 155 9.55 -19.27 0.00
CA LEU A 155 10.19 -19.91 -1.14
C LEU A 155 11.68 -20.17 -0.88
N ILE A 156 12.37 -19.21 -0.27
CA ILE A 156 13.77 -19.37 0.16
C ILE A 156 13.90 -20.54 1.13
N ARG A 157 13.05 -20.61 2.14
CA ARG A 157 13.09 -21.66 3.15
C ARG A 157 12.77 -23.06 2.61
N SER A 158 11.82 -23.14 1.67
CA SER A 158 11.35 -24.43 1.15
C SER A 158 12.15 -24.96 -0.03
N GLN A 159 12.71 -24.08 -0.87
CA GLN A 159 13.36 -24.48 -2.13
C GLN A 159 14.78 -23.90 -2.30
N GLY A 160 15.25 -23.07 -1.40
CA GLY A 160 16.58 -22.44 -1.51
C GLY A 160 16.72 -21.42 -2.64
N ILE A 161 15.60 -20.93 -3.19
CA ILE A 161 15.58 -19.92 -4.25
C ILE A 161 14.62 -18.79 -3.89
N ASN A 162 14.77 -17.63 -4.53
CA ASN A 162 13.76 -16.59 -4.55
C ASN A 162 13.44 -16.22 -6.01
N GLY A 163 12.26 -15.66 -6.28
CA GLY A 163 11.95 -15.29 -7.65
C GLY A 163 10.58 -14.60 -7.82
N SER A 164 10.48 -13.88 -8.94
CA SER A 164 9.24 -13.24 -9.41
C SER A 164 9.36 -12.99 -10.92
N ALA A 165 8.39 -12.31 -11.54
CA ALA A 165 8.49 -11.91 -12.95
C ALA A 165 9.32 -10.61 -13.15
N ILE A 166 9.81 -9.98 -12.09
CA ILE A 166 10.61 -8.75 -12.16
C ILE A 166 12.04 -9.11 -12.55
N ASP A 167 12.67 -8.29 -13.39
CA ASP A 167 14.08 -8.45 -13.77
C ASP A 167 15.00 -8.41 -12.53
N ALA A 168 15.97 -9.33 -12.49
CA ALA A 168 16.88 -9.50 -11.36
C ALA A 168 17.70 -8.25 -11.04
N ASP A 169 18.11 -7.51 -12.05
CA ASP A 169 19.09 -6.41 -11.98
C ASP A 169 18.47 -5.02 -12.20
N LEU A 170 17.13 -4.96 -12.35
CA LEU A 170 16.42 -3.70 -12.39
C LEU A 170 16.47 -3.02 -11.02
N GLY A 171 17.07 -1.82 -10.96
CA GLY A 171 17.04 -0.98 -9.76
C GLY A 171 15.64 -0.45 -9.52
N LEU A 172 15.03 -0.84 -8.40
CA LEU A 172 13.71 -0.41 -7.97
C LEU A 172 13.87 0.59 -6.82
N PRO A 173 13.30 1.79 -6.92
CA PRO A 173 13.14 2.62 -5.73
C PRO A 173 12.20 1.91 -4.76
N VAL A 174 12.64 1.79 -3.53
CA VAL A 174 11.90 1.12 -2.46
C VAL A 174 11.65 2.08 -1.31
N ILE A 175 10.63 1.83 -0.51
CA ILE A 175 10.33 2.59 0.71
C ILE A 175 9.76 1.67 1.78
N ALA A 176 10.14 1.88 3.04
CA ALA A 176 9.53 1.15 4.15
C ALA A 176 8.13 1.68 4.46
N THR A 177 7.17 0.80 4.73
CA THR A 177 5.78 1.19 5.06
C THR A 177 5.71 2.08 6.31
N ARG A 178 6.66 1.98 7.24
CA ARG A 178 6.75 2.85 8.41
C ARG A 178 7.04 4.32 8.05
N ASP A 179 7.81 4.56 6.99
CA ASP A 179 8.11 5.91 6.54
C ASP A 179 6.90 6.54 5.83
N VAL A 180 6.18 5.75 5.03
CA VAL A 180 4.89 6.15 4.43
C VAL A 180 3.87 6.47 5.53
N ALA A 181 3.79 5.61 6.55
CA ALA A 181 2.87 5.81 7.67
C ALA A 181 3.18 7.07 8.47
N ARG A 182 4.47 7.38 8.67
CA ARG A 182 4.88 8.61 9.35
C ARG A 182 4.42 9.86 8.60
N GLU A 183 4.66 9.92 7.28
CA GLU A 183 4.20 11.05 6.46
C GLU A 183 2.67 11.16 6.48
N ALA A 184 1.96 10.06 6.30
CA ALA A 184 0.49 10.06 6.33
C ALA A 184 -0.07 10.53 7.68
N ALA A 185 0.46 10.00 8.78
CA ALA A 185 0.03 10.37 10.14
C ALA A 185 0.31 11.85 10.43
N GLU A 186 1.47 12.35 10.02
CA GLU A 186 1.83 13.76 10.19
C GLU A 186 0.88 14.69 9.43
N ARG A 187 0.58 14.37 8.16
CA ARG A 187 -0.37 15.19 7.37
C ARG A 187 -1.78 15.15 7.94
N LEU A 188 -2.25 13.99 8.40
CA LEU A 188 -3.57 13.84 9.03
C LEU A 188 -3.67 14.59 10.37
N ALA A 189 -2.62 14.57 11.18
CA ALA A 189 -2.61 15.27 12.46
C ALA A 189 -2.55 16.79 12.29
N ARG A 190 -1.67 17.29 11.40
CA ARG A 190 -1.47 18.72 11.18
C ARG A 190 -2.53 19.36 10.29
N ARG A 191 -3.05 18.61 9.29
CA ARG A 191 -4.01 19.13 8.30
C ARG A 191 -3.50 20.40 7.61
N ASP A 192 -2.20 20.44 7.34
CA ASP A 192 -1.45 21.59 6.82
C ASP A 192 -1.31 21.60 5.29
N PHE A 193 -2.29 21.02 4.61
CA PHE A 193 -2.39 21.01 3.16
C PHE A 193 -3.79 21.50 2.72
N GLY A 194 -3.85 22.14 1.55
CA GLY A 194 -5.09 22.66 0.98
C GLY A 194 -5.23 22.31 -0.50
N GLY A 195 -6.47 22.28 -0.97
CA GLY A 195 -6.77 21.90 -2.34
C GLY A 195 -6.41 20.46 -2.66
N HIS A 196 -6.03 20.19 -3.91
CA HIS A 196 -5.67 18.85 -4.36
C HIS A 196 -4.18 18.79 -4.69
N GLY A 197 -3.48 17.90 -4.03
CA GLY A 197 -2.03 17.71 -4.20
C GLY A 197 -1.64 16.24 -4.33
N VAL A 198 -0.52 16.03 -5.01
CA VAL A 198 0.18 14.73 -5.06
C VAL A 198 1.56 14.92 -4.46
N ARG A 199 1.98 13.98 -3.64
CA ARG A 199 3.31 13.95 -3.06
C ARG A 199 3.98 12.63 -3.40
N LEU A 200 5.13 12.72 -4.05
CA LEU A 200 5.95 11.56 -4.42
C LEU A 200 6.85 11.17 -3.25
N LEU A 201 6.77 9.92 -2.83
CA LEU A 201 7.60 9.37 -1.77
C LEU A 201 8.68 8.48 -2.36
N ALA A 202 9.86 8.44 -1.72
CA ALA A 202 10.91 7.46 -2.01
C ALA A 202 11.61 7.06 -0.72
N GLY A 203 12.28 5.91 -0.73
CA GLY A 203 13.25 5.57 0.30
C GLY A 203 14.66 6.04 -0.08
N PRO A 204 15.66 5.75 0.76
CA PRO A 204 17.01 6.28 0.60
C PRO A 204 17.82 5.60 -0.49
N GLU A 205 17.34 4.48 -1.03
CA GLU A 205 18.08 3.63 -1.95
C GLU A 205 17.19 2.95 -2.99
N ASP A 206 17.79 2.61 -4.14
CA ASP A 206 17.19 1.68 -5.10
C ASP A 206 17.76 0.28 -4.82
N VAL A 207 16.92 -0.73 -4.92
CA VAL A 207 17.27 -2.12 -4.62
C VAL A 207 16.94 -2.99 -5.82
N THR A 208 17.87 -3.87 -6.22
CA THR A 208 17.57 -4.90 -7.22
C THR A 208 17.00 -6.15 -6.56
N MET A 209 16.21 -6.93 -7.30
CA MET A 209 15.69 -8.19 -6.76
C MET A 209 16.80 -9.16 -6.36
N ARG A 210 17.92 -9.16 -7.09
CA ARG A 210 19.13 -9.93 -6.76
C ARG A 210 19.73 -9.49 -5.43
N ALA A 211 19.92 -8.17 -5.23
CA ALA A 211 20.46 -7.63 -3.98
C ALA A 211 19.53 -7.90 -2.79
N ALA A 212 18.22 -7.73 -2.97
CA ALA A 212 17.22 -8.06 -1.94
C ALA A 212 17.25 -9.53 -1.56
N THR A 213 17.32 -10.43 -2.55
CA THR A 213 17.40 -11.89 -2.31
C THR A 213 18.64 -12.26 -1.54
N ARG A 214 19.79 -11.69 -1.90
CA ARG A 214 21.04 -11.91 -1.16
C ARG A 214 20.93 -11.46 0.29
N ALA A 215 20.43 -10.25 0.52
CA ALA A 215 20.26 -9.72 1.87
C ALA A 215 19.28 -10.54 2.72
N LEU A 216 18.18 -11.05 2.12
CA LEU A 216 17.26 -11.99 2.77
C LEU A 216 17.95 -13.30 3.10
N GLY A 217 18.70 -13.89 2.15
CA GLY A 217 19.45 -15.12 2.34
C GLY A 217 20.46 -15.02 3.47
N GLU A 218 21.25 -13.94 3.50
CA GLU A 218 22.22 -13.67 4.59
C GLU A 218 21.52 -13.64 5.96
N ARG A 219 20.36 -12.99 6.06
CA ARG A 219 19.56 -12.92 7.31
C ARG A 219 18.98 -14.28 7.72
N LEU A 220 18.69 -15.15 6.77
CA LEU A 220 18.16 -16.49 7.00
C LEU A 220 19.26 -17.54 7.23
N GLY A 221 20.55 -17.16 7.19
CA GLY A 221 21.68 -18.09 7.27
C GLY A 221 21.90 -18.89 5.98
N LEU A 222 21.37 -18.43 4.86
CA LEU A 222 21.43 -19.05 3.53
C LEU A 222 22.04 -18.05 2.50
N PRO A 223 23.34 -17.73 2.58
CA PRO A 223 23.93 -16.63 1.79
C PRO A 223 23.95 -16.85 0.27
N GLU A 224 23.85 -18.09 -0.20
CA GLU A 224 23.95 -18.48 -1.61
C GLU A 224 22.58 -18.64 -2.30
N VAL A 225 21.53 -17.98 -1.80
CA VAL A 225 20.19 -18.04 -2.42
C VAL A 225 20.19 -17.32 -3.77
N PRO A 226 19.95 -18.01 -4.90
CA PRO A 226 19.81 -17.36 -6.19
C PRO A 226 18.45 -16.69 -6.33
N TYR A 227 18.42 -15.56 -7.04
CA TYR A 227 17.19 -15.02 -7.57
C TYR A 227 16.92 -15.54 -8.97
N VAL A 228 15.71 -16.01 -9.22
CA VAL A 228 15.26 -16.55 -10.51
C VAL A 228 14.15 -15.67 -11.05
N GLN A 229 14.34 -15.11 -12.24
CA GLN A 229 13.25 -14.46 -12.95
C GLN A 229 12.35 -15.53 -13.56
N PHE A 230 11.16 -15.70 -13.01
CA PHE A 230 10.20 -16.69 -13.47
C PHE A 230 9.39 -16.18 -14.67
N PRO A 231 9.01 -17.07 -15.62
CA PRO A 231 8.04 -16.74 -16.64
C PRO A 231 6.71 -16.29 -16.01
N ALA A 232 6.08 -15.29 -16.60
CA ALA A 232 4.80 -14.73 -16.12
C ALA A 232 3.71 -15.78 -15.88
N ALA A 233 3.63 -16.81 -16.72
CA ALA A 233 2.67 -17.90 -16.57
C ALA A 233 2.91 -18.69 -15.26
N GLY A 234 4.18 -18.99 -14.93
CA GLY A 234 4.54 -19.70 -13.72
C GLY A 234 4.24 -18.87 -12.46
N VAL A 235 4.53 -17.56 -12.49
CA VAL A 235 4.18 -16.66 -11.37
C VAL A 235 2.67 -16.62 -11.16
N ARG A 236 1.88 -16.51 -12.23
CA ARG A 236 0.40 -16.52 -12.15
C ARG A 236 -0.13 -17.79 -11.50
N GLU A 237 0.39 -18.94 -11.91
CA GLU A 237 0.01 -20.24 -11.33
C GLU A 237 0.35 -20.32 -9.84
N ALA A 238 1.56 -19.90 -9.46
CA ALA A 238 2.00 -19.86 -8.06
C ALA A 238 1.11 -18.95 -7.20
N LEU A 239 0.77 -17.75 -7.67
CA LEU A 239 -0.12 -16.82 -6.96
C LEU A 239 -1.51 -17.42 -6.76
N ARG A 240 -2.04 -18.14 -7.76
CA ARG A 240 -3.31 -18.89 -7.62
C ARG A 240 -3.19 -20.01 -6.58
N GLY A 241 -2.07 -20.72 -6.57
CA GLY A 241 -1.77 -21.75 -5.58
C GLY A 241 -1.72 -21.20 -4.15
N PHE A 242 -1.37 -19.92 -3.97
CA PHE A 242 -1.42 -19.21 -2.69
C PHE A 242 -2.81 -18.61 -2.36
N GLY A 243 -3.85 -18.95 -3.13
CA GLY A 243 -5.24 -18.57 -2.85
C GLY A 243 -5.69 -17.26 -3.48
N MET A 244 -4.92 -16.67 -4.40
CA MET A 244 -5.41 -15.53 -5.16
C MET A 244 -6.45 -15.97 -6.19
N SER A 245 -7.44 -15.12 -6.45
CA SER A 245 -8.37 -15.32 -7.56
C SER A 245 -7.60 -15.30 -8.90
N ALA A 246 -8.21 -15.86 -9.94
CA ALA A 246 -7.59 -15.89 -11.26
C ALA A 246 -7.32 -14.48 -11.81
N GLU A 247 -8.25 -13.56 -11.58
CA GLU A 247 -8.13 -12.16 -11.99
C GLU A 247 -7.04 -11.45 -11.17
N ALA A 248 -7.07 -11.55 -9.84
CA ALA A 248 -6.06 -10.91 -8.99
C ALA A 248 -4.64 -11.39 -9.33
N ALA A 249 -4.45 -12.69 -9.55
CA ALA A 249 -3.15 -13.24 -9.94
C ALA A 249 -2.67 -12.69 -11.30
N ALA A 250 -3.58 -12.53 -12.27
CA ALA A 250 -3.26 -11.92 -13.56
C ALA A 250 -2.86 -10.45 -13.40
N GLU A 251 -3.64 -9.67 -12.65
CA GLU A 251 -3.39 -8.25 -12.39
C GLU A 251 -2.06 -8.02 -11.65
N MET A 252 -1.72 -8.88 -10.68
CA MET A 252 -0.43 -8.81 -9.97
C MET A 252 0.76 -9.09 -10.90
N VAL A 253 0.62 -10.04 -11.82
CA VAL A 253 1.65 -10.31 -12.84
C VAL A 253 1.78 -9.15 -13.83
N GLU A 254 0.67 -8.57 -14.27
CA GLU A 254 0.70 -7.39 -15.15
C GLU A 254 1.43 -6.21 -14.49
N LEU A 255 1.24 -5.98 -13.18
CA LEU A 255 2.01 -4.98 -12.46
C LEU A 255 3.51 -5.29 -12.47
N GLN A 256 3.91 -6.55 -12.21
CA GLN A 256 5.33 -6.95 -12.22
C GLN A 256 5.97 -6.73 -13.60
N LEU A 257 5.27 -7.09 -14.67
CA LEU A 257 5.74 -6.87 -16.04
C LEU A 257 5.82 -5.38 -16.40
N ALA A 258 4.85 -4.58 -15.95
CA ALA A 258 4.85 -3.14 -16.17
C ALA A 258 6.03 -2.45 -15.46
N ILE A 259 6.38 -2.90 -14.25
CA ILE A 259 7.56 -2.44 -13.52
C ILE A 259 8.82 -2.68 -14.36
N GLY A 260 8.99 -3.88 -14.91
CA GLY A 260 10.13 -4.25 -15.74
C GLY A 260 10.21 -3.49 -17.07
N GLY A 261 9.08 -3.41 -17.80
CA GLY A 261 9.04 -2.87 -19.16
C GLY A 261 8.89 -1.37 -19.28
N ARG A 262 8.07 -0.75 -18.43
CA ARG A 262 7.68 0.68 -18.53
C ARG A 262 8.47 1.59 -17.62
N ARG A 263 9.25 1.04 -16.72
CA ARG A 263 10.08 1.78 -15.73
C ARG A 263 9.32 2.94 -15.07
N PRO A 264 8.14 2.73 -14.49
CA PRO A 264 7.29 3.80 -13.94
C PRO A 264 7.96 4.54 -12.78
N PHE A 265 9.10 4.04 -12.30
CA PHE A 265 9.87 4.58 -11.17
C PHE A 265 11.20 5.23 -11.60
N ALA A 266 11.49 5.32 -12.91
CA ALA A 266 12.75 5.90 -13.38
C ALA A 266 12.91 7.35 -12.88
N GLY A 267 14.03 7.64 -12.22
CA GLY A 267 14.32 8.98 -11.69
C GLY A 267 13.51 9.40 -10.47
N LEU A 268 12.70 8.52 -9.87
CA LEU A 268 11.82 8.88 -8.75
C LEU A 268 12.57 9.49 -7.56
N ARG A 269 13.71 8.91 -7.16
CA ARG A 269 14.46 9.43 -6.00
C ARG A 269 14.96 10.87 -6.17
N GLN A 270 15.23 11.28 -7.42
CA GLN A 270 15.67 12.63 -7.72
C GLN A 270 14.52 13.65 -7.72
N THR A 271 13.29 13.18 -7.85
CA THR A 271 12.08 14.00 -7.96
C THR A 271 11.10 13.82 -6.79
N ALA A 272 11.44 12.97 -5.83
CA ALA A 272 10.59 12.72 -4.67
C ALA A 272 10.48 13.96 -3.78
N ASP A 273 9.25 14.26 -3.34
CA ASP A 273 8.97 15.34 -2.39
C ASP A 273 9.39 14.99 -0.97
N VAL A 274 9.39 13.69 -0.66
CA VAL A 274 9.76 13.16 0.66
C VAL A 274 10.62 11.91 0.50
N THR A 275 11.75 11.86 1.19
CA THR A 275 12.61 10.68 1.28
C THR A 275 12.56 10.08 2.68
N GLY A 276 12.03 8.86 2.79
CA GLY A 276 12.05 8.10 4.03
C GLY A 276 13.46 7.65 4.39
N PRO A 277 13.83 7.62 5.68
CA PRO A 277 15.21 7.31 6.10
C PRO A 277 15.53 5.82 6.16
N THR A 278 14.51 4.94 6.22
CA THR A 278 14.70 3.52 6.49
C THR A 278 15.39 2.79 5.35
N ARG A 279 16.51 2.11 5.66
CA ARG A 279 17.23 1.25 4.70
C ARG A 279 16.70 -0.19 4.75
N LEU A 280 16.86 -0.92 3.64
CA LEU A 280 16.46 -2.33 3.58
C LEU A 280 17.14 -3.18 4.66
N ALA A 281 18.43 -2.97 4.90
CA ALA A 281 19.18 -3.70 5.92
C ALA A 281 18.59 -3.52 7.34
N GLU A 282 18.10 -2.33 7.67
CA GLU A 282 17.45 -2.04 8.96
C GLU A 282 16.12 -2.78 9.07
N LEU A 283 15.30 -2.70 8.03
CA LEU A 283 14.02 -3.42 7.98
C LEU A 283 14.20 -4.93 8.12
N LEU A 284 15.17 -5.50 7.41
CA LEU A 284 15.45 -6.94 7.48
C LEU A 284 15.97 -7.36 8.86
N ALA A 285 16.75 -6.50 9.53
CA ALA A 285 17.23 -6.77 10.89
C ALA A 285 16.10 -6.91 11.92
N GLU A 286 15.00 -6.17 11.71
CA GLU A 286 13.82 -6.19 12.59
C GLU A 286 12.82 -7.31 12.21
N ALA A 287 12.63 -7.53 10.89
CA ALA A 287 11.58 -8.42 10.38
C ALA A 287 11.99 -9.88 10.28
N VAL A 288 13.30 -10.19 10.25
CA VAL A 288 13.86 -11.53 10.09
C VAL A 288 14.76 -11.84 11.27
N THR A 289 14.17 -12.38 12.32
CA THR A 289 14.86 -12.85 13.55
C THR A 289 14.97 -14.37 13.55
#